data_1cd50e0e1c0701605917a70caf5af06a
#
_entry.id   1cd50e0e1c0701605917a70caf5af06a
#
_cell.length_a   1.000
_cell.length_b   1.000
_cell.length_c   1.000
_cell.angle_alpha   90.00
_cell.angle_beta   90.00
_cell.angle_gamma   90.00
#
_symmetry.space_group_name_H-M   'P 1'
#
loop_
_entity.id
_entity.type
_entity.pdbx_description
1 polymer ?
#
loop_
_entity_poly.entity_id
_entity_poly.type
_entity_poly.pdbx_seq_one_letter_code
_entity_poly.pdbx_strand_id
1 'polypeptide(L)'
;MGDERLMKPFDVFITYMSWDGDGKNRPVLAFILGDNTVDVYQITSKYEGKSDAIQAQYFKIDDWAQAGLVTQSYVDTGTLIALSIAAFKDKTLIGHLSENDKQRFLEFLSK
;
A
#
# COMPACT_ATOMS: atom_id res chain seq x y z
N MET A 1 24.41 -2.60 -5.42
CA MET A 1 23.95 -2.39 -6.21
C MET A 1 22.54 -2.17 -6.27
N GLY A 2 21.98 -1.44 -6.42
CA GLY A 2 20.79 -0.99 -6.89
C GLY A 2 19.50 -1.68 -6.57
N ASP A 3 19.37 -2.17 -5.39
CA ASP A 3 18.13 -2.84 -5.05
C ASP A 3 16.95 -1.93 -5.17
N GLU A 4 17.14 -0.65 -4.92
CA GLU A 4 16.05 0.31 -5.02
C GLU A 4 15.51 0.37 -6.44
N ARG A 5 16.30 -0.06 -7.42
CA ARG A 5 15.81 -0.08 -8.78
C ARG A 5 14.76 -1.14 -9.02
N LEU A 6 14.63 -2.06 -8.08
CA LEU A 6 13.65 -3.13 -8.22
C LEU A 6 12.27 -2.72 -7.73
N MET A 7 12.19 -1.58 -7.04
CA MET A 7 10.89 -1.11 -6.59
C MET A 7 10.07 -0.63 -7.77
N LYS A 8 8.83 -1.06 -7.85
CA LYS A 8 7.92 -0.73 -8.95
C LYS A 8 6.60 -0.27 -8.39
N PRO A 9 5.84 0.52 -9.16
CA PRO A 9 4.47 0.83 -8.76
C PRO A 9 3.69 -0.47 -8.55
N PHE A 10 2.82 -0.46 -7.56
CA PHE A 10 1.97 -1.57 -7.16
C PHE A 10 2.70 -2.67 -6.40
N ASP A 11 3.98 -2.48 -6.08
CA ASP A 11 4.65 -3.38 -5.14
C ASP A 11 4.08 -3.16 -3.75
N VAL A 12 4.03 -4.25 -2.97
CA VAL A 12 3.52 -4.22 -1.61
C VAL A 12 4.70 -4.45 -0.68
N PHE A 13 4.86 -3.56 0.28
CA PHE A 13 5.94 -3.63 1.25
C PHE A 13 5.38 -3.64 2.66
N ILE A 14 6.15 -4.22 3.57
CA ILE A 14 5.94 -3.99 5.00
C ILE A 14 6.96 -2.95 5.40
N THR A 15 6.51 -1.88 6.04
CA THR A 15 7.42 -0.84 6.51
C THR A 15 6.92 -0.32 7.84
N TYR A 16 7.85 0.24 8.61
CA TYR A 16 7.52 0.80 9.92
C TYR A 16 6.87 2.16 9.73
N MET A 17 5.71 2.34 10.32
CA MET A 17 4.99 3.60 10.29
C MET A 17 4.84 4.07 11.72
N SER A 18 5.17 5.33 11.98
CA SER A 18 5.12 5.89 13.32
C SER A 18 4.21 7.12 13.32
N TRP A 19 3.34 7.20 14.32
CA TRP A 19 2.47 8.35 14.49
C TRP A 19 2.06 8.42 15.95
N ASP A 20 1.94 9.66 16.45
CA ASP A 20 1.44 9.92 17.82
C ASP A 20 2.11 9.06 18.88
N GLY A 21 3.41 8.92 18.80
CA GLY A 21 4.16 8.15 19.79
C GLY A 21 4.02 6.65 19.66
N ASP A 22 3.27 6.21 18.70
CA ASP A 22 3.06 4.80 18.45
C ASP A 22 3.68 4.42 17.12
N GLY A 23 3.88 3.15 16.88
CA GLY A 23 4.43 2.74 15.61
C GLY A 23 4.25 1.25 15.40
N LYS A 24 4.07 0.85 14.15
CA LYS A 24 3.90 -0.54 13.79
C LYS A 24 4.43 -0.79 12.40
N ASN A 25 4.78 -2.04 12.16
CA ASN A 25 5.06 -2.49 10.80
C ASN A 25 3.72 -2.66 10.09
N ARG A 26 3.58 -2.03 8.94
CA ARG A 26 2.32 -2.03 8.22
C ARG A 26 2.54 -2.30 6.74
N PRO A 27 1.64 -3.01 6.08
CA PRO A 27 1.72 -3.14 4.64
C PRO A 27 1.31 -1.85 3.97
N VAL A 28 2.03 -1.49 2.92
CA VAL A 28 1.75 -0.32 2.11
C VAL A 28 1.87 -0.70 0.65
N LEU A 29 1.15 0.05 -0.19
CA LEU A 29 1.18 -0.13 -1.63
C LEU A 29 1.96 1.03 -2.22
N ALA A 30 3.08 0.75 -2.88
CA ALA A 30 3.86 1.79 -3.56
C ALA A 30 3.09 2.20 -4.81
N PHE A 31 2.89 3.50 -5.00
CA PHE A 31 2.08 3.96 -6.10
C PHE A 31 2.84 4.91 -7.03
N ILE A 32 3.42 5.96 -6.51
CA ILE A 32 4.17 6.92 -7.33
C ILE A 32 5.61 6.92 -6.86
N LEU A 33 6.51 6.65 -7.78
CA LEU A 33 7.94 6.62 -7.49
C LEU A 33 8.60 7.87 -8.02
N GLY A 34 9.16 8.67 -7.13
CA GLY A 34 9.91 9.86 -7.51
C GLY A 34 11.39 9.61 -7.33
N ASP A 35 12.18 10.67 -7.48
CA ASP A 35 13.64 10.55 -7.36
C ASP A 35 14.06 10.25 -5.93
N ASN A 36 13.46 10.93 -4.97
CA ASN A 36 13.83 10.79 -3.57
C ASN A 36 12.68 10.37 -2.68
N THR A 37 11.49 10.22 -3.25
CA THR A 37 10.29 9.90 -2.47
C THR A 37 9.52 8.80 -3.15
N VAL A 38 8.70 8.13 -2.36
CA VAL A 38 7.71 7.20 -2.88
C VAL A 38 6.40 7.53 -2.19
N ASP A 39 5.35 7.66 -2.98
CA ASP A 39 4.02 7.89 -2.45
C ASP A 39 3.33 6.56 -2.30
N VAL A 40 2.78 6.30 -1.13
CA VAL A 40 2.20 5.00 -0.81
C VAL A 40 0.79 5.17 -0.26
N TYR A 41 -0.02 4.15 -0.44
CA TYR A 41 -1.29 4.00 0.27
C TYR A 41 -1.11 2.93 1.33
N GLN A 42 -1.73 3.12 2.49
CA GLN A 42 -1.73 2.09 3.52
C GLN A 42 -2.66 0.95 3.11
N ILE A 43 -2.34 -0.24 3.57
CA ILE A 43 -3.18 -1.42 3.37
C ILE A 43 -3.66 -1.86 4.74
N THR A 44 -4.95 -2.19 4.84
CA THR A 44 -5.55 -2.58 6.11
C THR A 44 -6.45 -3.78 5.91
N SER A 45 -6.58 -4.60 6.95
CA SER A 45 -7.57 -5.67 6.95
C SER A 45 -8.83 -5.26 7.70
N LYS A 46 -8.88 -4.07 8.25
CA LYS A 46 -9.99 -3.64 9.10
C LYS A 46 -11.01 -2.85 8.30
N TYR A 47 -11.96 -3.55 7.76
CA TYR A 47 -13.03 -2.97 6.95
C TYR A 47 -14.33 -2.88 7.74
N GLU A 48 -14.64 -3.94 8.48
CA GLU A 48 -15.90 -4.01 9.22
C GLU A 48 -15.92 -2.98 10.32
N GLY A 49 -17.06 -2.40 10.54
CA GLY A 49 -17.20 -1.41 11.59
C GLY A 49 -16.82 -0.01 11.20
N LYS A 50 -16.27 0.19 10.00
CA LYS A 50 -15.99 1.52 9.51
C LYS A 50 -17.24 2.16 8.97
N SER A 51 -17.29 3.50 8.97
CA SER A 51 -18.43 4.21 8.40
C SER A 51 -18.51 3.96 6.90
N ASP A 52 -19.69 4.21 6.32
CA ASP A 52 -19.87 4.05 4.88
C ASP A 52 -18.91 4.94 4.09
N ALA A 53 -18.68 6.16 4.57
CA ALA A 53 -17.79 7.07 3.88
C ALA A 53 -16.36 6.55 3.86
N ILE A 54 -15.91 5.94 4.96
CA ILE A 54 -14.56 5.38 5.02
C ILE A 54 -14.48 4.13 4.16
N GLN A 55 -15.48 3.26 4.24
CA GLN A 55 -15.49 2.04 3.43
C GLN A 55 -15.47 2.35 1.94
N ALA A 56 -16.07 3.46 1.53
CA ALA A 56 -16.09 3.85 0.13
C ALA A 56 -14.69 4.20 -0.39
N GLN A 57 -13.74 4.49 0.50
CA GLN A 57 -12.36 4.79 0.13
C GLN A 57 -11.48 3.55 0.12
N TYR A 58 -12.01 2.41 0.52
CA TYR A 58 -11.23 1.18 0.64
C TYR A 58 -11.40 0.33 -0.61
N PHE A 59 -10.31 0.05 -1.27
CA PHE A 59 -10.29 -0.81 -2.45
C PHE A 59 -10.02 -2.24 -2.01
N LYS A 60 -10.93 -3.14 -2.33
CA LYS A 60 -10.78 -4.55 -1.96
C LYS A 60 -9.76 -5.23 -2.88
N ILE A 61 -8.77 -5.85 -2.28
CA ILE A 61 -7.75 -6.58 -3.02
C ILE A 61 -8.25 -8.01 -3.20
N ASP A 62 -8.58 -8.40 -4.43
CA ASP A 62 -9.09 -9.76 -4.66
C ASP A 62 -7.99 -10.79 -4.53
N ASP A 63 -6.82 -10.51 -5.09
CA ASP A 63 -5.71 -11.46 -5.10
C ASP A 63 -4.72 -11.12 -4.00
N TRP A 64 -5.22 -11.00 -2.78
CA TRP A 64 -4.41 -10.56 -1.66
C TRP A 64 -3.28 -11.53 -1.31
N ALA A 65 -3.50 -12.85 -1.49
CA ALA A 65 -2.44 -13.83 -1.22
C ALA A 65 -1.29 -13.65 -2.20
N GLN A 66 -1.60 -13.38 -3.47
CA GLN A 66 -0.58 -13.13 -4.48
C GLN A 66 0.20 -11.86 -4.16
N ALA A 67 -0.45 -10.90 -3.53
CA ALA A 67 0.20 -9.66 -3.13
C ALA A 67 1.05 -9.82 -1.86
N GLY A 68 1.13 -11.03 -1.32
CA GLY A 68 1.95 -11.31 -0.15
C GLY A 68 1.24 -11.05 1.18
N LEU A 69 -0.06 -10.80 1.15
CA LEU A 69 -0.82 -10.51 2.36
C LEU A 69 -1.35 -11.81 2.95
N VAL A 70 -1.72 -11.78 4.23
CA VAL A 70 -2.09 -12.99 4.94
C VAL A 70 -3.60 -13.15 5.11
N THR A 71 -4.36 -12.14 4.77
CA THR A 71 -5.81 -12.18 4.89
C THR A 71 -6.40 -11.16 3.94
N GLN A 72 -7.73 -11.18 3.80
CA GLN A 72 -8.41 -10.20 2.96
C GLN A 72 -8.03 -8.80 3.42
N SER A 73 -7.56 -8.00 2.50
CA SER A 73 -7.06 -6.67 2.80
C SER A 73 -7.59 -5.66 1.80
N TYR A 74 -7.44 -4.39 2.14
CA TYR A 74 -7.99 -3.27 1.38
C TYR A 74 -6.94 -2.18 1.30
N VAL A 75 -6.89 -1.48 0.18
CA VAL A 75 -6.06 -0.29 0.05
C VAL A 75 -6.87 0.90 0.52
N ASP A 76 -6.35 1.62 1.50
CA ASP A 76 -7.01 2.84 2.01
C ASP A 76 -6.61 4.00 1.10
N THR A 77 -7.50 4.39 0.21
CA THR A 77 -7.19 5.46 -0.75
C THR A 77 -7.53 6.85 -0.20
N GLY A 78 -7.90 6.93 1.07
CA GLY A 78 -8.23 8.23 1.67
C GLY A 78 -7.04 9.15 1.85
N THR A 79 -5.84 8.60 1.93
CA THR A 79 -4.63 9.41 2.13
C THR A 79 -3.47 8.80 1.39
N LEU A 80 -2.83 9.60 0.55
CA LEU A 80 -1.61 9.21 -0.13
C LEU A 80 -0.45 9.80 0.68
N ILE A 81 0.45 8.95 1.13
CA ILE A 81 1.52 9.35 2.04
C ILE A 81 2.84 9.39 1.29
N ALA A 82 3.52 10.52 1.35
CA ALA A 82 4.84 10.65 0.72
C ALA A 82 5.92 10.25 1.73
N LEU A 83 6.71 9.26 1.39
CA LEU A 83 7.81 8.81 2.23
C LEU A 83 9.11 9.05 1.50
N SER A 84 10.14 9.50 2.22
CA SER A 84 11.45 9.61 1.61
C SER A 84 12.02 8.21 1.40
N ILE A 85 12.86 8.07 0.40
CA ILE A 85 13.52 6.78 0.17
C ILE A 85 14.32 6.37 1.41
N ALA A 86 14.94 7.36 2.07
CA ALA A 86 15.71 7.06 3.27
C ALA A 86 14.83 6.52 4.40
N ALA A 87 13.61 7.04 4.52
CA ALA A 87 12.68 6.56 5.54
C ALA A 87 12.14 5.18 5.22
N PHE A 88 12.34 4.73 3.98
CA PHE A 88 11.82 3.45 3.51
C PHE A 88 12.88 2.36 3.62
N LYS A 89 13.96 2.62 4.33
CA LYS A 89 15.11 1.70 4.34
C LYS A 89 14.81 0.38 5.03
N ASP A 90 13.86 0.37 5.95
CA ASP A 90 13.52 -0.86 6.67
C ASP A 90 12.38 -1.62 6.02
N LYS A 91 12.06 -1.27 4.78
CA LYS A 91 10.97 -1.93 4.07
C LYS A 91 11.32 -3.36 3.72
N THR A 92 10.31 -4.19 3.63
CA THR A 92 10.45 -5.55 3.14
C THR A 92 9.42 -5.74 2.04
N LEU A 93 9.88 -6.09 0.84
CA LEU A 93 8.99 -6.38 -0.28
C LEU A 93 8.31 -7.71 -0.03
N ILE A 94 6.99 -7.75 -0.03
CA ILE A 94 6.25 -8.99 0.20
C ILE A 94 5.48 -9.47 -1.03
N GLY A 95 5.27 -8.60 -2.01
CA GLY A 95 4.55 -9.00 -3.21
C GLY A 95 4.17 -7.79 -4.03
N HIS A 96 3.20 -7.98 -4.90
CA HIS A 96 2.66 -6.88 -5.72
C HIS A 96 1.24 -7.22 -6.12
N LEU A 97 0.48 -6.22 -6.53
CA LEU A 97 -0.88 -6.47 -7.00
C LEU A 97 -0.84 -7.31 -8.27
N SER A 98 -1.83 -8.19 -8.41
CA SER A 98 -2.00 -8.94 -9.66
C SER A 98 -2.41 -7.97 -10.76
N GLU A 99 -2.25 -8.40 -12.02
CA GLU A 99 -2.69 -7.58 -13.14
C GLU A 99 -4.17 -7.24 -13.04
N ASN A 100 -4.96 -8.19 -12.60
CA ASN A 100 -6.39 -7.97 -12.40
C ASN A 100 -6.62 -6.86 -11.36
N ASP A 101 -5.94 -6.94 -10.24
CA ASP A 101 -6.14 -5.94 -9.19
C ASP A 101 -5.56 -4.58 -9.59
N LYS A 102 -4.47 -4.54 -10.37
CA LYS A 102 -3.96 -3.27 -10.86
C LYS A 102 -5.00 -2.54 -11.70
N GLN A 103 -5.62 -3.24 -12.64
CA GLN A 103 -6.62 -2.62 -13.50
C GLN A 103 -7.82 -2.16 -12.70
N ARG A 104 -8.29 -3.01 -11.80
CA ARG A 104 -9.44 -2.65 -10.96
C ARG A 104 -9.12 -1.45 -10.07
N PHE A 105 -7.89 -1.38 -9.57
CA PHE A 105 -7.48 -0.27 -8.70
C PHE A 105 -7.44 1.04 -9.48
N LEU A 106 -6.89 1.02 -10.68
CA LEU A 106 -6.86 2.23 -11.50
C LEU A 106 -8.26 2.70 -11.85
N GLU A 107 -9.16 1.78 -12.13
CA GLU A 107 -10.56 2.12 -12.36
C GLU A 107 -11.20 2.70 -11.09
N PHE A 108 -10.88 2.11 -9.96
CA PHE A 108 -11.39 2.59 -8.69
C PHE A 108 -10.98 4.03 -8.43
N LEU A 109 -9.73 4.37 -8.72
CA LEU A 109 -9.22 5.72 -8.50
C LEU A 109 -9.81 6.73 -9.47
N SER A 110 -10.29 6.29 -10.62
CA SER A 110 -10.78 7.20 -11.64
C SER A 110 -12.25 7.55 -11.49
N LYS A 111 -12.90 7.01 -10.51
CA LYS A 111 -14.31 7.30 -10.26
C LYS A 111 -14.53 8.66 -9.63
#